data_fcb4ce6b0b4c967c1e534a026f1fbdd7
#
_entry.id   fcb4ce6b0b4c967c1e534a026f1fbdd7
#
_cell.length_a   1.000
_cell.length_b   1.000
_cell.length_c   1.000
_cell.angle_alpha   90.00
_cell.angle_beta   90.00
_cell.angle_gamma   90.00
#
_symmetry.space_group_name_H-M   'P 1'
#
loop_
_entity.id
_entity.type
_entity.pdbx_description
1 polymer ?
#
loop_
_entity_poly.entity_id
_entity_poly.type
_entity_poly.pdbx_seq_one_letter_code
_entity_poly.pdbx_strand_id
1 'polypeptide(L)'
;MGYDFDKIQNRYGTYCTQWDFIQDRFGKSGILPFSISDTDFLPPEEVLNVVTEVAARGQFGYTRWNHHDFKGSIASWFERRYNASVDEDWILYSPSVMYSVSLLIRLLTDPGDGVLCFDPMYDSFPGVVEGNDRTLVRSILLPNLEHASVDCLHKTFEIDFE
;
A
#
# COMPACT_ATOMS: atom_id res chain seq x y z
N MET A 1 -7.79 1.82 -26.37
CA MET A 1 -6.68 2.75 -26.57
C MET A 1 -5.53 2.30 -25.68
N GLY A 2 -4.26 2.38 -26.14
CA GLY A 2 -3.12 2.04 -25.29
C GLY A 2 -2.80 3.22 -24.37
N TYR A 3 -2.36 2.92 -23.15
CA TYR A 3 -1.83 3.93 -22.24
C TYR A 3 -0.42 4.34 -22.68
N ASP A 4 -0.12 5.63 -22.63
CA ASP A 4 1.20 6.17 -22.91
C ASP A 4 2.01 6.26 -21.61
N PHE A 5 2.78 5.20 -21.35
CA PHE A 5 3.64 5.12 -20.16
C PHE A 5 4.98 5.86 -20.34
N ASP A 6 5.32 6.30 -21.56
CA ASP A 6 6.55 7.03 -21.84
C ASP A 6 6.37 8.55 -21.66
N LYS A 7 5.13 9.00 -21.53
CA LYS A 7 4.82 10.41 -21.32
C LYS A 7 5.24 10.86 -19.91
N ILE A 8 6.22 11.74 -19.86
CA ILE A 8 6.68 12.35 -18.60
C ILE A 8 5.57 13.22 -18.01
N GLN A 9 5.20 12.95 -16.77
CA GLN A 9 4.25 13.74 -15.99
C GLN A 9 5.01 14.71 -15.09
N ASN A 10 4.73 16.01 -15.21
CA ASN A 10 5.27 17.00 -14.29
C ASN A 10 4.38 17.04 -13.02
N ARG A 11 4.94 16.62 -11.88
CA ARG A 11 4.24 16.62 -10.60
C ARG A 11 4.70 17.73 -9.64
N TYR A 12 5.57 18.63 -10.09
CA TYR A 12 5.92 19.82 -9.31
C TYR A 12 4.76 20.80 -9.24
N GLY A 13 4.59 21.43 -8.08
CA GLY A 13 3.49 22.38 -7.82
C GLY A 13 2.15 21.73 -7.56
N THR A 14 2.11 20.41 -7.29
CA THR A 14 0.90 19.64 -6.99
C THR A 14 0.76 19.28 -5.52
N TYR A 15 1.62 19.79 -4.66
CA TYR A 15 1.78 19.39 -3.26
C TYR A 15 2.15 17.91 -3.08
N CYS A 16 2.76 17.32 -4.11
CA CYS A 16 3.23 15.95 -4.06
C CYS A 16 4.39 15.81 -3.07
N THR A 17 4.20 14.99 -2.04
CA THR A 17 5.23 14.76 -1.01
C THR A 17 6.55 14.30 -1.61
N GLN A 18 6.50 13.50 -2.66
CA GLN A 18 7.67 12.92 -3.30
C GLN A 18 8.44 13.95 -4.14
N TRP A 19 7.76 14.90 -4.80
CA TRP A 19 8.36 15.84 -5.71
C TRP A 19 8.57 17.23 -5.11
N ASP A 20 7.57 17.77 -4.40
CA ASP A 20 7.61 19.14 -3.91
C ASP A 20 8.35 19.29 -2.56
N PHE A 21 8.38 18.21 -1.73
CA PHE A 21 8.93 18.25 -0.38
C PHE A 21 10.24 17.47 -0.19
N ILE A 22 10.96 17.22 -1.28
CA ILE A 22 12.27 16.52 -1.26
C ILE A 22 13.29 17.25 -0.37
N GLN A 23 13.37 18.58 -0.50
CA GLN A 23 14.30 19.41 0.26
C GLN A 23 14.01 19.31 1.77
N ASP A 24 12.74 19.35 2.15
CA ASP A 24 12.31 19.28 3.55
C ASP A 24 12.62 17.92 4.18
N ARG A 25 12.46 16.86 3.38
CA ARG A 25 12.64 15.48 3.87
C ARG A 25 14.10 15.04 3.91
N PHE A 26 14.93 15.47 2.97
CA PHE A 26 16.29 14.95 2.79
C PHE A 26 17.38 16.02 2.85
N GLY A 27 17.02 17.31 3.06
CA GLY A 27 17.97 18.41 3.10
C GLY A 27 18.68 18.70 1.77
N LYS A 28 18.21 18.10 0.66
CA LYS A 28 18.79 18.22 -0.67
C LYS A 28 17.70 18.42 -1.71
N SER A 29 18.01 19.26 -2.74
CA SER A 29 17.16 19.45 -3.91
C SER A 29 17.78 18.79 -5.14
N GLY A 30 16.98 18.62 -6.21
CA GLY A 30 17.45 18.14 -7.52
C GLY A 30 17.84 16.65 -7.55
N ILE A 31 17.41 15.85 -6.56
CA ILE A 31 17.56 14.40 -6.56
C ILE A 31 16.29 13.73 -7.06
N LEU A 32 16.43 12.57 -7.73
CA LEU A 32 15.28 11.78 -8.16
C LEU A 32 14.59 11.15 -6.94
N PRO A 33 13.27 11.28 -6.81
CA PRO A 33 12.52 10.74 -5.69
C PRO A 33 12.20 9.26 -5.89
N PHE A 34 12.61 8.43 -4.94
CA PHE A 34 12.26 7.01 -4.83
C PHE A 34 11.81 6.65 -3.42
N SER A 35 11.30 7.62 -2.67
CA SER A 35 11.06 7.51 -1.24
C SER A 35 9.64 7.07 -0.86
N ILE A 36 8.73 7.00 -1.81
CA ILE A 36 7.32 6.65 -1.59
C ILE A 36 6.87 5.72 -2.72
N SER A 37 6.08 4.69 -2.39
CA SER A 37 5.44 3.80 -3.36
C SER A 37 4.26 4.50 -4.06
N ASP A 38 4.54 5.63 -4.67
CA ASP A 38 3.59 6.41 -5.46
C ASP A 38 3.94 6.28 -6.94
N THR A 39 2.96 6.45 -7.82
CA THR A 39 3.18 6.35 -9.25
C THR A 39 3.03 7.70 -9.94
N ASP A 40 3.91 7.96 -10.91
CA ASP A 40 3.83 9.14 -11.75
C ASP A 40 2.95 8.91 -13.01
N PHE A 41 2.47 7.69 -13.21
CA PHE A 41 1.55 7.41 -14.31
C PHE A 41 0.16 7.98 -14.04
N LEU A 42 -0.48 8.47 -15.08
CA LEU A 42 -1.89 8.86 -15.00
C LEU A 42 -2.78 7.62 -14.84
N PRO A 43 -3.87 7.72 -14.07
CA PRO A 43 -4.84 6.65 -14.00
C PRO A 43 -5.56 6.46 -15.35
N PRO A 44 -6.17 5.30 -15.59
CA PRO A 44 -7.04 5.07 -16.73
C PRO A 44 -8.11 6.16 -16.89
N GLU A 45 -8.42 6.50 -18.14
CA GLU A 45 -9.43 7.53 -18.45
C GLU A 45 -10.80 7.20 -17.83
N GLU A 46 -11.14 5.92 -17.79
CA GLU A 46 -12.38 5.44 -17.17
C GLU A 46 -12.44 5.80 -15.67
N VAL A 47 -11.33 5.71 -14.96
CA VAL A 47 -11.22 6.10 -13.55
C VAL A 47 -11.37 7.61 -13.39
N LEU A 48 -10.70 8.41 -14.24
CA LEU A 48 -10.82 9.87 -14.22
C LEU A 48 -12.25 10.32 -14.50
N ASN A 49 -12.95 9.68 -15.45
CA ASN A 49 -14.33 9.99 -15.79
C ASN A 49 -15.27 9.75 -14.61
N VAL A 50 -15.15 8.61 -13.91
CA VAL A 50 -15.96 8.32 -12.73
C VAL A 50 -15.73 9.35 -11.60
N VAL A 51 -14.47 9.67 -11.31
CA VAL A 51 -14.14 10.68 -10.28
C VAL A 51 -14.70 12.06 -10.65
N THR A 52 -14.57 12.45 -11.91
CA THR A 52 -15.09 13.74 -12.42
C THR A 52 -16.62 13.79 -12.34
N GLU A 53 -17.30 12.70 -12.70
CA GLU A 53 -18.76 12.60 -12.59
C GLU A 53 -19.23 12.76 -11.14
N VAL A 54 -18.57 12.07 -10.19
CA VAL A 54 -18.91 12.18 -8.77
C VAL A 54 -18.69 13.62 -8.26
N ALA A 55 -17.56 14.24 -8.64
CA ALA A 55 -17.27 15.62 -8.28
C ALA A 55 -18.30 16.61 -8.87
N ALA A 56 -18.72 16.40 -10.11
CA ALA A 56 -19.71 17.24 -10.79
C ALA A 56 -21.13 17.17 -10.17
N ARG A 57 -21.47 16.08 -9.48
CA ARG A 57 -22.74 15.98 -8.75
C ARG A 57 -22.84 17.01 -7.61
N GLY A 58 -21.73 17.47 -7.05
CA GLY A 58 -21.67 18.47 -5.99
C GLY A 58 -22.29 18.02 -4.66
N GLN A 59 -22.55 16.75 -4.48
CA GLN A 59 -23.17 16.17 -3.28
C GLN A 59 -22.12 15.31 -2.55
N PHE A 60 -21.61 15.82 -1.43
CA PHE A 60 -20.54 15.20 -0.64
C PHE A 60 -21.03 14.83 0.78
N GLY A 61 -22.26 14.32 0.88
CA GLY A 61 -22.82 13.85 2.13
C GLY A 61 -22.26 12.50 2.59
N TYR A 62 -22.81 12.00 3.70
CA TYR A 62 -22.43 10.68 4.22
C TYR A 62 -22.76 9.59 3.21
N THR A 63 -21.77 8.76 2.91
CA THR A 63 -21.88 7.62 2.00
C THR A 63 -21.62 6.32 2.76
N ARG A 64 -22.34 5.27 2.42
CA ARG A 64 -22.10 3.93 2.96
C ARG A 64 -21.14 3.18 2.04
N TRP A 65 -20.14 2.53 2.64
CA TRP A 65 -19.26 1.58 1.95
C TRP A 65 -19.88 0.17 1.86
N ASN A 66 -20.78 -0.19 2.78
CA ASN A 66 -21.37 -1.52 2.90
C ASN A 66 -22.53 -1.69 1.91
N HIS A 67 -22.20 -1.82 0.63
CA HIS A 67 -23.14 -2.10 -0.46
C HIS A 67 -22.48 -3.00 -1.51
N HIS A 68 -23.32 -3.68 -2.30
CA HIS A 68 -22.89 -4.68 -3.27
C HIS A 68 -21.92 -4.11 -4.32
N ASP A 69 -22.14 -2.92 -4.84
CA ASP A 69 -21.24 -2.35 -5.87
C ASP A 69 -19.79 -2.24 -5.38
N PHE A 70 -19.59 -1.88 -4.10
CA PHE A 70 -18.26 -1.81 -3.50
C PHE A 70 -17.71 -3.20 -3.16
N LYS A 71 -18.45 -3.99 -2.36
CA LYS A 71 -18.00 -5.30 -1.89
C LYS A 71 -17.91 -6.32 -3.03
N GLY A 72 -18.90 -6.33 -3.92
CA GLY A 72 -18.93 -7.21 -5.08
C GLY A 72 -17.81 -6.93 -6.08
N SER A 73 -17.38 -5.67 -6.24
CA SER A 73 -16.21 -5.35 -7.07
C SER A 73 -14.92 -5.97 -6.51
N ILE A 74 -14.76 -5.98 -5.19
CA ILE A 74 -13.63 -6.63 -4.51
C ILE A 74 -13.70 -8.14 -4.69
N ALA A 75 -14.84 -8.76 -4.39
CA ALA A 75 -15.05 -10.20 -4.55
C ALA A 75 -14.76 -10.65 -5.99
N SER A 76 -15.30 -9.93 -6.97
CA SER A 76 -15.08 -10.18 -8.41
C SER A 76 -13.59 -10.00 -8.81
N TRP A 77 -12.85 -9.09 -8.19
CA TRP A 77 -11.42 -8.94 -8.42
C TRP A 77 -10.67 -10.18 -7.94
N PHE A 78 -10.94 -10.67 -6.74
CA PHE A 78 -10.31 -11.87 -6.17
C PHE A 78 -10.60 -13.11 -7.02
N GLU A 79 -11.84 -13.28 -7.47
CA GLU A 79 -12.20 -14.38 -8.35
C GLU A 79 -11.41 -14.34 -9.65
N ARG A 80 -11.40 -13.20 -10.36
CA ARG A 80 -10.72 -13.08 -11.65
C ARG A 80 -9.21 -13.18 -11.58
N ARG A 81 -8.59 -12.67 -10.51
CA ARG A 81 -7.12 -12.58 -10.41
C ARG A 81 -6.50 -13.76 -9.71
N TYR A 82 -7.20 -14.35 -8.76
CA TYR A 82 -6.64 -15.37 -7.87
C TYR A 82 -7.43 -16.66 -7.89
N ASN A 83 -8.52 -16.74 -8.65
CA ASN A 83 -9.47 -17.87 -8.65
C ASN A 83 -9.93 -18.19 -7.20
N ALA A 84 -10.16 -17.14 -6.41
CA ALA A 84 -10.53 -17.20 -5.00
C ALA A 84 -11.91 -16.59 -4.79
N SER A 85 -12.83 -17.36 -4.22
CA SER A 85 -14.15 -16.88 -3.82
C SER A 85 -14.04 -16.15 -2.49
N VAL A 86 -14.55 -14.93 -2.42
CA VAL A 86 -14.61 -14.11 -1.20
C VAL A 86 -16.07 -13.76 -0.93
N ASP A 87 -16.56 -14.11 0.26
CA ASP A 87 -17.88 -13.71 0.70
C ASP A 87 -17.90 -12.20 1.01
N GLU A 88 -18.88 -11.49 0.47
CA GLU A 88 -19.03 -10.05 0.70
C GLU A 88 -19.17 -9.70 2.19
N ASP A 89 -19.70 -10.60 3.00
CA ASP A 89 -19.86 -10.38 4.45
C ASP A 89 -18.54 -10.47 5.23
N TRP A 90 -17.48 -11.00 4.61
CA TRP A 90 -16.14 -10.97 5.19
C TRP A 90 -15.39 -9.66 4.95
N ILE A 91 -15.92 -8.81 4.06
CA ILE A 91 -15.25 -7.56 3.68
C ILE A 91 -15.62 -6.47 4.68
N LEU A 92 -14.60 -5.93 5.35
CA LEU A 92 -14.69 -4.80 6.25
C LEU A 92 -13.88 -3.62 5.69
N TYR A 93 -14.42 -2.43 5.80
CA TYR A 93 -13.72 -1.21 5.42
C TYR A 93 -12.74 -0.77 6.51
N SER A 94 -11.56 -0.40 6.09
CA SER A 94 -10.57 0.27 6.93
C SER A 94 -9.97 1.47 6.19
N PRO A 95 -9.69 2.60 6.88
CA PRO A 95 -9.19 3.80 6.23
C PRO A 95 -7.77 3.65 5.67
N SER A 96 -6.97 2.72 6.21
CA SER A 96 -5.63 2.40 5.70
C SER A 96 -5.12 1.07 6.21
N VAL A 97 -4.12 0.51 5.51
CA VAL A 97 -3.42 -0.71 5.95
C VAL A 97 -2.77 -0.50 7.33
N MET A 98 -2.10 0.62 7.55
CA MET A 98 -1.42 0.91 8.82
C MET A 98 -2.40 1.03 10.00
N TYR A 99 -3.59 1.58 9.77
CA TYR A 99 -4.65 1.57 10.77
C TYR A 99 -5.08 0.15 11.12
N SER A 100 -5.30 -0.70 10.10
CA SER A 100 -5.65 -2.11 10.32
C SER A 100 -4.57 -2.86 11.08
N VAL A 101 -3.30 -2.67 10.72
CA VAL A 101 -2.17 -3.30 11.43
C VAL A 101 -2.13 -2.85 12.89
N SER A 102 -2.25 -1.55 13.17
CA SER A 102 -2.29 -1.04 14.54
C SER A 102 -3.46 -1.63 15.35
N LEU A 103 -4.64 -1.73 14.74
CA LEU A 103 -5.81 -2.31 15.38
C LEU A 103 -5.60 -3.81 15.69
N LEU A 104 -5.07 -4.58 14.74
CA LEU A 104 -4.81 -6.01 14.93
C LEU A 104 -3.74 -6.25 16.00
N ILE A 105 -2.66 -5.48 16.02
CA ILE A 105 -1.65 -5.55 17.08
C ILE A 105 -2.30 -5.37 18.45
N ARG A 106 -3.15 -4.38 18.61
CA ARG A 106 -3.83 -4.10 19.90
C ARG A 106 -4.84 -5.16 20.30
N LEU A 107 -5.47 -5.81 19.32
CA LEU A 107 -6.47 -6.85 19.58
C LEU A 107 -5.86 -8.22 19.88
N LEU A 108 -4.68 -8.52 19.32
CA LEU A 108 -4.09 -9.86 19.32
C LEU A 108 -2.90 -10.00 20.26
N THR A 109 -2.41 -8.90 20.82
CA THR A 109 -1.22 -8.89 21.68
C THR A 109 -1.42 -7.97 22.89
N ASP A 110 -0.57 -8.15 23.92
CA ASP A 110 -0.49 -7.28 25.08
C ASP A 110 0.70 -6.29 24.97
N PRO A 111 0.70 -5.16 25.72
CA PRO A 111 1.86 -4.27 25.81
C PRO A 111 3.14 -5.03 26.22
N GLY A 112 4.21 -4.82 25.48
CA GLY A 112 5.50 -5.49 25.67
C GLY A 112 5.69 -6.76 24.85
N ASP A 113 4.65 -7.31 24.24
CA ASP A 113 4.76 -8.49 23.36
C ASP A 113 5.61 -8.20 22.12
N GLY A 114 6.24 -9.25 21.61
CA GLY A 114 6.98 -9.22 20.37
C GLY A 114 6.08 -9.28 19.14
N VAL A 115 6.31 -8.37 18.20
CA VAL A 115 5.70 -8.42 16.86
C VAL A 115 6.79 -8.68 15.84
N LEU A 116 6.72 -9.86 15.21
CA LEU A 116 7.68 -10.31 14.21
C LEU A 116 7.45 -9.60 12.88
N CYS A 117 8.49 -8.99 12.33
CA CYS A 117 8.51 -8.44 10.99
C CYS A 117 9.73 -8.94 10.22
N PHE A 118 9.57 -9.15 8.92
CA PHE A 118 10.70 -9.47 8.05
C PHE A 118 11.54 -8.22 7.78
N ASP A 119 12.87 -8.36 7.72
CA ASP A 119 13.80 -7.28 7.38
C ASP A 119 14.55 -7.64 6.07
N PRO A 120 14.48 -6.83 4.99
CA PRO A 120 13.89 -5.49 4.93
C PRO A 120 12.35 -5.49 4.95
N MET A 121 11.78 -4.46 5.58
CA MET A 121 10.33 -4.27 5.73
C MET A 121 9.90 -2.88 5.25
N TYR A 122 8.60 -2.67 5.14
CA TYR A 122 8.04 -1.35 4.92
C TYR A 122 8.35 -0.43 6.11
N ASP A 123 8.83 0.77 5.83
CA ASP A 123 9.40 1.71 6.79
C ASP A 123 8.44 2.19 7.90
N SER A 124 7.15 2.04 7.70
CA SER A 124 6.14 2.43 8.69
C SER A 124 5.86 1.34 9.76
N PHE A 125 6.25 0.08 9.53
CA PHE A 125 5.98 -0.98 10.51
C PHE A 125 6.66 -0.76 11.87
N PRO A 126 7.94 -0.36 11.96
CA PRO A 126 8.56 -0.09 13.25
C PRO A 126 7.78 0.92 14.07
N GLY A 127 7.41 2.05 13.47
CA GLY A 127 6.64 3.10 14.16
C GLY A 127 5.25 2.64 14.61
N VAL A 128 4.59 1.75 13.85
CA VAL A 128 3.29 1.21 14.26
C VAL A 128 3.43 0.20 15.41
N VAL A 129 4.44 -0.65 15.38
CA VAL A 129 4.68 -1.64 16.46
C VAL A 129 5.04 -0.94 17.76
N GLU A 130 6.07 -0.09 17.73
CA GLU A 130 6.59 0.63 18.89
C GLU A 130 5.58 1.66 19.43
N GLY A 131 4.85 2.35 18.54
CA GLY A 131 3.80 3.30 18.91
C GLY A 131 2.56 2.67 19.56
N ASN A 132 2.45 1.33 19.52
CA ASN A 132 1.47 0.57 20.27
C ASN A 132 2.07 -0.11 21.52
N ASP A 133 3.23 0.27 21.99
CA ASP A 133 3.93 -0.29 23.14
C ASP A 133 4.28 -1.80 22.97
N ARG A 134 4.62 -2.22 21.75
CA ARG A 134 5.07 -3.58 21.45
C ARG A 134 6.56 -3.55 21.06
N THR A 135 7.19 -4.71 21.18
CA THR A 135 8.60 -4.87 20.80
C THR A 135 8.71 -5.36 19.35
N LEU A 136 9.46 -4.63 18.52
CA LEU A 136 9.74 -5.06 17.16
C LEU A 136 10.77 -6.19 17.17
N VAL A 137 10.36 -7.37 16.71
CA VAL A 137 11.24 -8.52 16.48
C VAL A 137 11.52 -8.62 14.99
N ARG A 138 12.79 -8.72 14.59
CA ARG A 138 13.19 -8.75 13.18
C ARG A 138 13.64 -10.14 12.79
N SER A 139 13.11 -10.66 11.69
CA SER A 139 13.62 -11.82 10.99
C SER A 139 14.23 -11.37 9.66
N ILE A 140 15.50 -11.64 9.45
CA ILE A 140 16.23 -11.17 8.27
C ILE A 140 15.87 -12.06 7.09
N LEU A 141 15.49 -11.45 5.98
CA LEU A 141 15.32 -12.15 4.70
C LEU A 141 16.70 -12.28 4.04
N LEU A 142 17.22 -13.49 3.99
CA LEU A 142 18.51 -13.76 3.37
C LEU A 142 18.35 -13.83 1.84
N PRO A 143 19.12 -13.06 1.06
CA PRO A 143 19.05 -13.11 -0.40
C PRO A 143 19.58 -14.45 -0.90
N ASN A 144 18.76 -15.23 -1.60
CA ASN A 144 19.19 -16.42 -2.29
C ASN A 144 19.74 -16.07 -3.67
N LEU A 145 21.03 -15.75 -3.74
CA LEU A 145 21.68 -15.27 -4.96
C LEU A 145 21.83 -16.36 -6.04
N GLU A 146 21.75 -17.64 -5.69
CA GLU A 146 21.83 -18.75 -6.66
C GLU A 146 20.60 -18.83 -7.56
N HIS A 147 19.48 -18.29 -7.10
CA HIS A 147 18.20 -18.31 -7.80
C HIS A 147 17.66 -16.91 -8.16
N ALA A 148 18.50 -15.89 -8.04
CA ALA A 148 18.12 -14.51 -8.35
C ALA A 148 17.88 -14.33 -9.86
N SER A 149 16.67 -14.66 -10.30
CA SER A 149 16.16 -14.33 -11.63
C SER A 149 14.81 -13.64 -11.52
N VAL A 150 14.46 -12.82 -12.51
CA VAL A 150 13.17 -12.11 -12.54
C VAL A 150 11.99 -13.09 -12.48
N ASP A 151 12.16 -14.28 -13.04
CA ASP A 151 11.11 -15.31 -13.10
C ASP A 151 10.97 -16.12 -11.80
N CYS A 152 11.87 -15.94 -10.84
CA CYS A 152 11.94 -16.71 -9.58
C CYS A 152 12.04 -15.81 -8.34
N LEU A 153 11.43 -14.64 -8.34
CA LEU A 153 11.45 -13.69 -7.20
C LEU A 153 11.04 -14.32 -5.88
N HIS A 154 10.12 -15.27 -5.90
CA HIS A 154 9.68 -16.01 -4.71
C HIS A 154 10.75 -16.95 -4.11
N LYS A 155 11.85 -17.21 -4.82
CA LYS A 155 13.00 -17.99 -4.35
C LYS A 155 14.20 -17.12 -4.01
N THR A 156 14.06 -15.80 -4.10
CA THR A 156 15.17 -14.86 -3.92
C THR A 156 15.52 -14.65 -2.45
N PHE A 157 14.61 -15.00 -1.56
CA PHE A 157 14.80 -14.81 -0.12
C PHE A 157 14.46 -16.09 0.65
N GLU A 158 15.24 -16.35 1.69
CA GLU A 158 14.97 -17.36 2.69
C GLU A 158 14.62 -16.67 4.01
N ILE A 159 13.76 -17.32 4.79
CA ILE A 159 13.35 -16.78 6.09
C ILE A 159 14.26 -17.41 7.15
N ASP A 160 14.90 -16.56 7.93
CA ASP A 160 15.63 -16.96 9.12
C ASP A 160 14.64 -17.03 10.29
N PHE A 161 14.50 -18.20 10.88
CA PHE A 161 13.62 -18.49 12.02
C PHE A 161 14.38 -18.60 13.36
N GLU A 162 15.71 -18.42 13.38
CA GLU A 162 16.49 -18.38 14.61
C GLU A 162 16.43 -16.98 15.24
#